data_1cfa3ba94733b459efe1f3c1b6612354
#
_entry.id   1cfa3ba94733b459efe1f3c1b6612354
#
_cell.length_a   1.000
_cell.length_b   1.000
_cell.length_c   1.000
_cell.angle_alpha   90.00
_cell.angle_beta   90.00
_cell.angle_gamma   90.00
#
_symmetry.space_group_name_H-M   'P 1'
#
loop_
_entity.id
_entity.type
_entity.pdbx_description
1 polymer ?
#
loop_
_entity_poly.entity_id
_entity_poly.type
_entity_poly.pdbx_seq_one_letter_code
_entity_poly.pdbx_strand_id
1 'polypeptide(L)'
;MEEEGIGRPSTYASILKNLREKKYTYGTKSITPSDLGRVLSSYLKFIFKDFFIEDKFTADMEKDLDKISSGEISWKEVLDKFWDLLQSYLNKKVDDIEISNKDDFKTRQVLDILNKELFNQIFPVKEDGTVTRACPKCGEEVSLKSGAWGYFIGCSSCK
;
A
#
# COMPACT_ATOMS: atom_id res chain seq x y z
N MET A 1 -4.20 13.22 10.12
CA MET A 1 -4.06 12.17 11.14
C MET A 1 -4.97 12.46 12.32
N GLU A 2 -4.83 13.60 12.99
CA GLU A 2 -5.66 13.96 14.14
C GLU A 2 -7.15 14.04 13.77
N GLU A 3 -7.50 14.73 12.69
CA GLU A 3 -8.87 14.86 12.18
C GLU A 3 -9.50 13.49 11.82
N GLU A 4 -8.68 12.55 11.38
CA GLU A 4 -9.11 11.19 11.00
C GLU A 4 -9.04 10.21 12.17
N GLY A 5 -8.61 10.64 13.37
CA GLY A 5 -8.48 9.79 14.54
C GLY A 5 -7.38 8.73 14.44
N ILE A 6 -6.35 8.98 13.62
CA ILE A 6 -5.24 8.04 13.38
C ILE A 6 -4.03 8.43 14.18
N GLY A 7 -3.57 7.52 15.06
CA GLY A 7 -2.44 7.72 15.94
C GLY A 7 -2.76 8.65 17.12
N ARG A 8 -1.72 9.03 17.86
CA ARG A 8 -1.81 9.91 19.03
C ARG A 8 -0.78 11.03 18.91
N PRO A 9 -1.00 12.18 19.56
CA PRO A 9 -0.03 13.29 19.54
C PRO A 9 1.40 12.85 19.87
N SER A 10 1.56 11.93 20.82
CA SER A 10 2.85 11.37 21.23
C SER A 10 3.53 10.51 20.14
N THR A 11 2.79 9.97 19.18
CA THR A 11 3.31 9.07 18.14
C THR A 11 3.49 9.76 16.78
N TYR A 12 2.88 10.92 16.55
CA TYR A 12 2.95 11.59 15.24
C TYR A 12 4.38 11.89 14.80
N ALA A 13 5.21 12.41 15.71
CA ALA A 13 6.59 12.72 15.38
C ALA A 13 7.41 11.48 14.99
N SER A 14 7.21 10.37 15.70
CA SER A 14 7.91 9.11 15.41
C SER A 14 7.43 8.48 14.10
N ILE A 15 6.14 8.53 13.79
CA ILE A 15 5.58 8.06 12.52
C ILE A 15 6.19 8.84 11.35
N LEU A 16 6.18 10.17 11.41
CA LEU A 16 6.75 11.02 10.37
C LEU A 16 8.26 10.82 10.20
N LYS A 17 8.97 10.63 11.30
CA LYS A 17 10.40 10.31 11.28
C LYS A 17 10.63 8.98 10.53
N ASN A 18 9.92 7.93 10.89
CA ASN A 18 10.03 6.62 10.27
C ASN A 18 9.73 6.66 8.76
N LEU A 19 8.69 7.39 8.34
CA LEU A 19 8.35 7.54 6.93
C LEU A 19 9.48 8.21 6.13
N ARG A 20 10.15 9.20 6.72
CA ARG A 20 11.30 9.88 6.10
C ARG A 20 12.53 9.00 6.06
N GLU A 21 12.89 8.34 7.17
CA GLU A 21 14.03 7.43 7.24
C GLU A 21 13.92 6.29 6.23
N LYS A 22 12.72 5.78 6.02
CA LYS A 22 12.41 4.77 5.01
C LYS A 22 12.29 5.34 3.59
N LYS A 23 12.45 6.65 3.41
CA LYS A 23 12.34 7.36 2.14
C LYS A 23 10.97 7.19 1.45
N TYR A 24 9.91 6.97 2.21
CA TYR A 24 8.56 6.91 1.69
C TYR A 24 7.95 8.30 1.47
N THR A 25 8.49 9.29 2.17
CA THR A 25 8.08 10.69 2.03
C THR A 25 9.29 11.62 2.01
N TYR A 26 9.11 12.79 1.42
CA TYR A 26 10.06 13.90 1.43
C TYR A 26 9.38 15.22 1.81
N GLY A 27 10.17 16.25 2.04
CA GLY A 27 9.71 17.57 2.48
C GLY A 27 9.69 17.74 4.00
N THR A 28 9.84 19.00 4.44
CA THR A 28 9.88 19.36 5.88
C THR A 28 8.64 20.13 6.31
N LYS A 29 8.19 21.09 5.51
CA LYS A 29 6.98 21.90 5.77
C LYS A 29 5.74 21.24 5.19
N SER A 30 5.84 20.70 4.00
CA SER A 30 4.81 19.91 3.34
C SER A 30 5.37 18.51 3.10
N ILE A 31 4.62 17.50 3.50
CA ILE A 31 5.01 16.10 3.34
C ILE A 31 4.45 15.61 2.02
N THR A 32 5.34 15.21 1.14
CA THR A 32 4.99 14.69 -0.18
C THR A 32 5.40 13.22 -0.27
N PRO A 33 4.54 12.31 -0.73
CA PRO A 33 4.92 10.92 -0.94
C PRO A 33 5.98 10.80 -2.03
N SER A 34 6.98 9.98 -1.79
CA SER A 34 7.96 9.58 -2.81
C SER A 34 7.35 8.55 -3.77
N ASP A 35 8.00 8.29 -4.90
CA ASP A 35 7.57 7.24 -5.81
C ASP A 35 7.57 5.87 -5.12
N LEU A 36 8.58 5.59 -4.28
CA LEU A 36 8.63 4.39 -3.46
C LEU A 36 7.44 4.32 -2.48
N GLY A 37 7.08 5.44 -1.85
CA GLY A 37 5.93 5.52 -0.95
C GLY A 37 4.61 5.27 -1.67
N ARG A 38 4.45 5.83 -2.87
CA ARG A 38 3.26 5.61 -3.72
C ARG A 38 3.13 4.14 -4.15
N VAL A 39 4.24 3.55 -4.63
CA VAL A 39 4.30 2.14 -5.01
C VAL A 39 3.91 1.25 -3.83
N LEU A 40 4.52 1.49 -2.66
CA LEU A 40 4.22 0.71 -1.47
C LEU A 40 2.76 0.85 -1.04
N SER A 41 2.23 2.07 -1.01
CA SER A 41 0.83 2.32 -0.63
C SER A 41 -0.15 1.60 -1.56
N SER A 42 0.09 1.65 -2.87
CA SER A 42 -0.75 0.95 -3.85
C SER A 42 -0.64 -0.56 -3.73
N TYR A 43 0.57 -1.08 -3.49
CA TYR A 43 0.80 -2.51 -3.25
C TYR A 43 0.06 -3.00 -2.01
N LEU A 44 0.14 -2.25 -0.92
CA LEU A 44 -0.57 -2.58 0.30
C LEU A 44 -2.10 -2.53 0.10
N LYS A 45 -2.62 -1.49 -0.58
CA LYS A 45 -4.04 -1.41 -0.93
C LYS A 45 -4.50 -2.59 -1.78
N PHE A 46 -3.67 -3.05 -2.70
CA PHE A 46 -3.97 -4.22 -3.52
C PHE A 46 -4.02 -5.52 -2.71
N ILE A 47 -3.02 -5.75 -1.85
CA ILE A 47 -2.95 -6.98 -1.03
C ILE A 47 -4.04 -7.01 0.02
N PHE A 48 -4.17 -5.93 0.78
CA PHE A 48 -5.04 -5.90 1.95
C PHE A 48 -6.44 -5.37 1.62
N LYS A 49 -6.67 -4.87 0.35
CA LYS A 49 -7.94 -4.29 -0.09
C LYS A 49 -8.71 -3.69 1.11
N ASP A 50 -9.85 -3.67 1.29
CA ASP A 50 -10.73 -2.95 2.17
C ASP A 50 -10.54 -3.23 3.69
N PHE A 51 -9.42 -3.81 4.16
CA PHE A 51 -9.40 -4.28 5.54
C PHE A 51 -8.41 -3.55 6.46
N PHE A 52 -7.10 -3.52 6.16
CA PHE A 52 -6.09 -2.96 7.08
C PHE A 52 -5.61 -1.55 6.70
N ILE A 53 -5.99 -1.05 5.54
CA ILE A 53 -5.42 0.16 4.94
C ILE A 53 -6.41 1.31 4.93
N GLU A 54 -7.66 1.05 5.26
CA GLU A 54 -8.62 2.13 5.43
C GLU A 54 -8.34 2.90 6.72
N ASP A 55 -8.32 4.21 6.60
CA ASP A 55 -8.17 5.13 7.74
C ASP A 55 -9.18 4.83 8.84
N LYS A 56 -10.39 4.42 8.45
CA LYS A 56 -11.45 4.02 9.35
C LYS A 56 -11.08 2.82 10.24
N PHE A 57 -10.40 1.80 9.70
CA PHE A 57 -9.99 0.64 10.50
C PHE A 57 -9.03 1.06 11.62
N THR A 58 -8.04 1.88 11.30
CA THR A 58 -7.09 2.39 12.29
C THR A 58 -7.78 3.27 13.33
N ALA A 59 -8.67 4.16 12.88
CA ALA A 59 -9.43 5.04 13.78
C ALA A 59 -10.36 4.25 14.74
N ASP A 60 -11.01 3.20 14.24
CA ASP A 60 -11.89 2.37 15.08
C ASP A 60 -11.08 1.53 16.06
N MET A 61 -9.92 1.03 15.67
CA MET A 61 -8.99 0.35 16.57
C MET A 61 -8.51 1.29 17.69
N GLU A 62 -8.16 2.53 17.37
CA GLU A 62 -7.78 3.53 18.35
C GLU A 62 -8.91 3.84 19.35
N LYS A 63 -10.17 3.91 18.89
CA LYS A 63 -11.34 4.06 19.77
C LYS A 63 -11.55 2.86 20.68
N ASP A 64 -11.34 1.65 20.17
CA ASP A 64 -11.45 0.44 20.99
C ASP A 64 -10.34 0.38 22.05
N LEU A 65 -9.13 0.84 21.75
CA LEU A 65 -8.06 1.01 22.75
C LEU A 65 -8.43 2.03 23.83
N ASP A 66 -9.11 3.13 23.48
CA ASP A 66 -9.61 4.10 24.47
C ASP A 66 -10.66 3.47 25.38
N LYS A 67 -11.58 2.67 24.85
CA LYS A 67 -12.57 1.93 25.64
C LYS A 67 -11.95 0.89 26.58
N ILE A 68 -10.87 0.24 26.15
CA ILE A 68 -10.09 -0.63 27.04
C ILE A 68 -9.48 0.18 28.18
N SER A 69 -8.92 1.34 27.86
CA SER A 69 -8.31 2.23 28.86
C SER A 69 -9.33 2.76 29.88
N SER A 70 -10.56 3.04 29.43
CA SER A 70 -11.67 3.44 30.32
C SER A 70 -12.32 2.27 31.08
N GLY A 71 -11.98 1.04 30.76
CA GLY A 71 -12.56 -0.15 31.37
C GLY A 71 -13.96 -0.53 30.84
N GLU A 72 -14.40 0.08 29.72
CA GLU A 72 -15.71 -0.20 29.10
C GLU A 72 -15.75 -1.57 28.43
N ILE A 73 -14.63 -1.98 27.82
CA ILE A 73 -14.51 -3.28 27.15
C ILE A 73 -13.23 -4.00 27.54
N SER A 74 -13.24 -5.32 27.46
CA SER A 74 -12.06 -6.14 27.71
C SER A 74 -11.10 -6.12 26.53
N TRP A 75 -9.80 -6.04 26.81
CA TRP A 75 -8.78 -6.17 25.76
C TRP A 75 -8.87 -7.52 25.01
N LYS A 76 -9.36 -8.58 25.68
CA LYS A 76 -9.57 -9.89 25.07
C LYS A 76 -10.64 -9.85 23.98
N GLU A 77 -11.75 -9.15 24.23
CA GLU A 77 -12.82 -8.99 23.23
C GLU A 77 -12.34 -8.26 21.97
N VAL A 78 -11.51 -7.24 22.16
CA VAL A 78 -10.92 -6.52 21.01
C VAL A 78 -9.95 -7.42 20.24
N LEU A 79 -9.12 -8.17 20.96
CA LEU A 79 -8.15 -9.08 20.36
C LEU A 79 -8.86 -10.24 19.61
N ASP A 80 -9.91 -10.82 20.19
CA ASP A 80 -10.68 -11.89 19.56
C ASP A 80 -11.35 -11.41 18.27
N LYS A 81 -11.99 -10.24 18.29
CA LYS A 81 -12.55 -9.61 17.08
C LYS A 81 -11.48 -9.41 16.00
N PHE A 82 -10.34 -8.86 16.37
CA PHE A 82 -9.25 -8.65 15.42
C PHE A 82 -8.74 -9.96 14.85
N TRP A 83 -8.61 -10.99 15.71
CA TRP A 83 -8.15 -12.31 15.30
C TRP A 83 -9.10 -12.99 14.33
N ASP A 84 -10.41 -12.97 14.61
CA ASP A 84 -11.43 -13.54 13.74
C ASP A 84 -11.45 -12.87 12.37
N LEU A 85 -11.34 -11.56 12.36
CA LEU A 85 -11.23 -10.78 11.12
C LEU A 85 -9.96 -11.14 10.34
N LEU A 86 -8.81 -11.21 11.01
CA LEU A 86 -7.53 -11.58 10.38
C LEU A 86 -7.60 -12.99 9.82
N GLN A 87 -8.13 -13.95 10.58
CA GLN A 87 -8.31 -15.33 10.13
C GLN A 87 -9.22 -15.44 8.91
N SER A 88 -10.36 -14.76 8.94
CA SER A 88 -11.29 -14.74 7.81
C SER A 88 -10.66 -14.18 6.54
N TYR A 89 -9.83 -13.14 6.70
CA TYR A 89 -9.08 -12.55 5.60
C TYR A 89 -8.00 -13.48 5.06
N LEU A 90 -7.22 -14.10 5.94
CA LEU A 90 -6.15 -15.04 5.56
C LEU A 90 -6.73 -16.26 4.85
N ASN A 91 -7.82 -16.84 5.36
CA ASN A 91 -8.47 -17.99 4.75
C ASN A 91 -8.99 -17.67 3.34
N LYS A 92 -9.67 -16.52 3.16
CA LYS A 92 -10.08 -16.07 1.81
C LYS A 92 -8.89 -15.87 0.88
N LYS A 93 -7.77 -15.35 1.38
CA LYS A 93 -6.56 -15.15 0.57
C LYS A 93 -5.82 -16.43 0.27
N VAL A 94 -5.85 -17.42 1.15
CA VAL A 94 -5.28 -18.76 0.90
C VAL A 94 -6.06 -19.47 -0.21
N ASP A 95 -7.39 -19.35 -0.22
CA ASP A 95 -8.23 -19.90 -1.28
C ASP A 95 -8.03 -19.18 -2.63
N ASP A 96 -7.86 -17.86 -2.61
CA ASP A 96 -7.55 -17.06 -3.81
C ASP A 96 -6.10 -17.23 -4.29
N ILE A 97 -5.17 -17.50 -3.36
CA ILE A 97 -3.78 -17.83 -3.63
C ILE A 97 -3.65 -19.35 -3.45
N GLU A 98 -4.10 -20.12 -4.41
CA GLU A 98 -3.52 -21.45 -4.59
C GLU A 98 -2.01 -21.26 -4.72
N ILE A 99 -1.30 -21.54 -3.63
CA ILE A 99 0.15 -21.65 -3.64
C ILE A 99 0.46 -22.92 -4.44
N SER A 100 0.31 -22.85 -5.76
CA SER A 100 0.99 -23.79 -6.59
C SER A 100 2.48 -23.47 -6.48
N ASN A 101 3.18 -24.32 -5.76
CA ASN A 101 4.63 -24.46 -5.85
C ASN A 101 4.99 -24.66 -7.32
N LYS A 102 5.20 -23.60 -8.05
CA LYS A 102 6.03 -23.51 -9.26
C LYS A 102 5.79 -22.16 -9.96
N ASP A 103 6.86 -21.39 -9.97
CA ASP A 103 7.30 -20.53 -11.05
C ASP A 103 6.45 -19.35 -11.49
N ASP A 104 7.06 -18.16 -11.30
CA ASP A 104 7.04 -17.02 -12.23
C ASP A 104 5.68 -16.46 -12.75
N PHE A 105 4.66 -17.28 -12.88
CA PHE A 105 3.38 -16.88 -13.47
C PHE A 105 2.55 -15.99 -12.52
N LYS A 106 2.49 -16.34 -11.24
CA LYS A 106 1.72 -15.52 -10.24
C LYS A 106 2.44 -14.23 -9.90
N THR A 107 3.76 -14.25 -9.84
CA THR A 107 4.56 -13.04 -9.68
C THR A 107 4.34 -12.10 -10.88
N ARG A 108 4.23 -12.63 -12.08
CA ARG A 108 3.90 -11.84 -13.30
C ARG A 108 2.48 -11.29 -13.25
N GLN A 109 1.48 -12.06 -12.84
CA GLN A 109 0.10 -11.55 -12.70
C GLN A 109 0.00 -10.44 -11.64
N VAL A 110 0.65 -10.61 -10.49
CA VAL A 110 0.71 -9.54 -9.48
C VAL A 110 1.43 -8.32 -10.02
N LEU A 111 2.54 -8.51 -10.72
CA LEU A 111 3.26 -7.41 -11.38
C LEU A 111 2.42 -6.75 -12.48
N ASP A 112 1.64 -7.50 -13.25
CA ASP A 112 0.76 -6.95 -14.30
C ASP A 112 -0.41 -6.15 -13.71
N ILE A 113 -0.99 -6.62 -12.59
CA ILE A 113 -2.03 -5.87 -11.88
C ILE A 113 -1.44 -4.63 -11.20
N LEU A 114 -0.30 -4.77 -10.53
CA LEU A 114 0.44 -3.65 -9.97
C LEU A 114 0.86 -2.67 -11.07
N ASN A 115 1.29 -3.15 -12.22
CA ASN A 115 1.57 -2.33 -13.38
C ASN A 115 0.35 -1.52 -13.81
N LYS A 116 -0.83 -2.11 -13.92
CA LYS A 116 -2.04 -1.39 -14.34
C LYS A 116 -2.45 -0.31 -13.33
N GLU A 117 -2.47 -0.63 -12.04
CA GLU A 117 -2.92 0.31 -11.00
C GLU A 117 -1.88 1.36 -10.65
N LEU A 118 -0.59 0.97 -10.54
CA LEU A 118 0.50 1.88 -10.22
C LEU A 118 0.80 2.87 -11.33
N PHE A 119 0.76 2.43 -12.57
CA PHE A 119 1.02 3.32 -13.69
C PHE A 119 -0.02 4.43 -13.79
N ASN A 120 -1.28 4.15 -13.47
CA ASN A 120 -2.33 5.16 -13.45
C ASN A 120 -2.11 6.22 -12.35
N GLN A 121 -1.33 5.88 -11.30
CA GLN A 121 -0.99 6.83 -10.22
C GLN A 121 0.34 7.56 -10.45
N ILE A 122 1.27 6.96 -11.16
CA ILE A 122 2.63 7.49 -11.39
C ILE A 122 2.68 8.34 -12.66
N PHE A 123 1.95 7.97 -13.69
CA PHE A 123 1.93 8.69 -14.96
C PHE A 123 0.77 9.68 -15.04
N PRO A 124 1.01 10.86 -15.60
CA PRO A 124 -0.07 11.84 -15.78
C PRO A 124 -1.17 11.27 -16.68
N VAL A 125 -2.38 11.38 -16.20
CA VAL A 125 -3.58 11.07 -16.98
C VAL A 125 -3.85 12.25 -17.91
N LYS A 126 -4.03 12.02 -19.20
CA LYS A 126 -4.43 13.02 -20.17
C LYS A 126 -5.88 13.46 -19.93
N GLU A 127 -6.27 14.57 -20.51
CA GLU A 127 -7.66 15.09 -20.45
C GLU A 127 -8.71 14.09 -20.98
N ASP A 128 -8.30 13.18 -21.88
CA ASP A 128 -9.13 12.09 -22.40
C ASP A 128 -9.21 10.84 -21.49
N GLY A 129 -8.60 10.89 -20.31
CA GLY A 129 -8.55 9.78 -19.36
C GLY A 129 -7.51 8.71 -19.68
N THR A 130 -6.73 8.85 -20.76
CA THR A 130 -5.68 7.88 -21.12
C THR A 130 -4.38 8.18 -20.36
N VAL A 131 -3.68 7.13 -19.95
CA VAL A 131 -2.37 7.22 -19.30
C VAL A 131 -1.27 7.09 -20.33
N THR A 132 -0.40 8.08 -20.41
CA THR A 132 0.73 8.02 -21.35
C THR A 132 1.85 7.19 -20.75
N ARG A 133 2.01 5.98 -21.25
CA ARG A 133 3.10 5.06 -20.87
C ARG A 133 4.20 4.99 -21.92
N ALA A 134 4.31 5.99 -22.74
CA ALA A 134 5.25 6.00 -23.86
C ALA A 134 6.68 6.29 -23.40
N CYS A 135 7.61 5.49 -23.85
CA CYS A 135 9.04 5.72 -23.67
C CYS A 135 9.47 7.02 -24.36
N PRO A 136 10.16 7.94 -23.68
CA PRO A 136 10.58 9.21 -24.29
C PRO A 136 11.60 9.03 -25.43
N LYS A 137 12.25 7.85 -25.54
CA LYS A 137 13.23 7.56 -26.59
C LYS A 137 12.64 6.92 -27.84
N CYS A 138 11.72 5.97 -27.67
CA CYS A 138 11.22 5.16 -28.81
C CYS A 138 9.69 5.14 -28.93
N GLY A 139 8.95 5.72 -28.03
CA GLY A 139 7.49 5.71 -28.03
C GLY A 139 6.82 4.42 -27.56
N GLU A 140 7.60 3.33 -27.38
CA GLU A 140 7.07 2.06 -26.89
C GLU A 140 6.62 2.11 -25.43
N GLU A 141 5.79 1.17 -25.04
CA GLU A 141 5.25 1.12 -23.67
C GLU A 141 6.33 0.83 -22.64
N VAL A 142 6.33 1.59 -21.55
CA VAL A 142 7.18 1.35 -20.39
C VAL A 142 6.45 0.52 -19.35
N SER A 143 7.19 -0.32 -18.65
CA SER A 143 6.67 -1.20 -17.58
C SER A 143 7.55 -1.16 -16.34
N LEU A 144 6.96 -1.52 -15.20
CA LEU A 144 7.71 -1.70 -13.97
C LEU A 144 8.53 -2.99 -14.08
N LYS A 145 9.83 -2.87 -13.91
CA LYS A 145 10.78 -3.99 -13.95
C LYS A 145 11.46 -4.15 -12.60
N SER A 146 11.84 -5.36 -12.27
CA SER A 146 12.63 -5.67 -11.09
C SER A 146 14.11 -5.79 -11.45
N GLY A 147 14.97 -5.19 -10.65
CA GLY A 147 16.43 -5.26 -10.78
C GLY A 147 17.13 -5.49 -9.45
N ALA A 148 18.43 -5.66 -9.46
CA ALA A 148 19.25 -5.90 -8.27
C ALA A 148 19.13 -4.80 -7.20
N TRP A 149 18.77 -3.60 -7.59
CA TRP A 149 18.65 -2.41 -6.73
C TRP A 149 17.21 -2.01 -6.41
N GLY A 150 16.23 -2.84 -6.81
CA GLY A 150 14.80 -2.59 -6.61
C GLY A 150 14.02 -2.48 -7.92
N TYR A 151 12.81 -1.94 -7.81
CA TYR A 151 11.94 -1.75 -8.96
C TYR A 151 12.29 -0.46 -9.70
N PHE A 152 12.22 -0.51 -11.03
CA PHE A 152 12.42 0.64 -11.89
C PHE A 152 11.47 0.59 -13.10
N ILE A 153 11.20 1.76 -13.65
CA ILE A 153 10.42 1.87 -14.90
C ILE A 153 11.36 1.70 -16.08
N GLY A 154 11.12 0.69 -16.88
CA GLY A 154 11.94 0.38 -18.05
C GLY A 154 11.14 0.16 -19.30
N CYS A 155 11.68 0.59 -20.44
CA CYS A 155 11.14 0.31 -21.74
C CYS A 155 11.40 -1.15 -22.12
N SER A 156 10.47 -1.75 -22.89
CA SER A 156 10.64 -3.11 -23.39
C SER A 156 11.59 -3.18 -24.58
N SER A 157 11.67 -2.10 -25.36
CA SER A 157 12.45 -2.02 -26.60
C SER A 157 13.81 -1.32 -26.41
N CYS A 158 13.90 -0.33 -25.51
CA CYS A 158 15.17 0.32 -25.18
C CYS A 158 15.86 -0.42 -24.03
N LYS A 159 17.06 -0.89 -24.28
CA LYS A 159 17.98 -1.38 -23.23
C LYS A 159 18.76 -0.25 -22.59
#